data_a0a6d185cc03a36607cd3f07c20c2b57
#
_entry.id   a0a6d185cc03a36607cd3f07c20c2b57
#
_cell.length_a   1.000
_cell.length_b   1.000
_cell.length_c   1.000
_cell.angle_alpha   90.00
_cell.angle_beta   90.00
_cell.angle_gamma   90.00
#
_symmetry.space_group_name_H-M   'P 1'
#
loop_
_entity.id
_entity.type
_entity.pdbx_description
1 polymer ?
#
loop_
_entity_poly.entity_id
_entity_poly.type
_entity_poly.pdbx_seq_one_letter_code
_entity_poly.pdbx_strand_id
1 'polypeptide(L)'
;WTCWAELMAGAMKDRGETLADIVSTTLSEFEMQDRFDSGYGGHNGVPFTAWTANTVYFPVVYDGAEWVGSVARNPDGKPTDHQGGE
;
A
#
# COMPACT_ATOMS: atom_id res chain seq x y z
N TRP A 1 8.21 -6.91 -12.36
CA TRP A 1 8.06 -7.44 -11.00
C TRP A 1 8.46 -6.40 -9.97
N THR A 2 7.77 -6.37 -8.87
CA THR A 2 7.95 -5.39 -7.83
C THR A 2 7.79 -6.03 -6.45
N CYS A 3 7.85 -5.24 -5.40
CA CYS A 3 7.56 -5.71 -4.05
C CYS A 3 6.76 -4.64 -3.32
N TRP A 4 6.13 -5.02 -2.22
CA TRP A 4 5.32 -4.06 -1.46
C TRP A 4 6.14 -2.88 -0.94
N ALA A 5 7.42 -3.10 -0.60
CA ALA A 5 8.27 -2.01 -0.14
C ALA A 5 8.40 -0.91 -1.20
N GLU A 6 8.61 -1.31 -2.47
CA GLU A 6 8.72 -0.34 -3.57
C GLU A 6 7.41 0.40 -3.82
N LEU A 7 6.31 -0.36 -3.90
CA LEU A 7 5.00 0.24 -4.15
C LEU A 7 4.57 1.15 -3.01
N MET A 8 4.83 0.73 -1.79
CA MET A 8 4.48 1.52 -0.61
C MET A 8 5.29 2.82 -0.53
N ALA A 9 6.58 2.74 -0.85
CA ALA A 9 7.44 3.93 -0.88
C ALA A 9 6.91 4.96 -1.87
N GLY A 10 6.41 4.51 -3.03
CA GLY A 10 5.80 5.40 -4.01
C GLY A 10 4.54 6.07 -3.49
N ALA A 11 3.66 5.31 -2.85
CA ALA A 11 2.43 5.86 -2.28
C ALA A 11 2.74 6.82 -1.13
N MET A 12 3.72 6.49 -0.30
CA MET A 12 4.12 7.33 0.83
C MET A 12 4.70 8.67 0.39
N LYS A 13 5.37 8.69 -0.76
CA LYS A 13 5.95 9.92 -1.30
C LYS A 13 4.87 10.98 -1.50
N ASP A 14 3.70 10.60 -1.96
CA ASP A 14 2.59 11.53 -2.17
C ASP A 14 2.05 12.11 -0.87
N ARG A 15 2.29 11.43 0.25
CA ARG A 15 1.86 11.90 1.56
C ARG A 15 3.00 12.48 2.39
N GLY A 16 4.18 12.59 1.80
CA GLY A 16 5.34 13.14 2.52
C GLY A 16 5.89 12.19 3.57
N GLU A 17 5.69 10.89 3.40
CA GLU A 17 6.15 9.87 4.34
C GLU A 17 7.16 8.94 3.70
N THR A 18 7.86 8.16 4.51
CA THR A 18 8.81 7.16 4.07
C THR A 18 8.57 5.85 4.81
N LEU A 19 9.24 4.78 4.35
CA LEU A 19 9.13 3.48 5.02
C LEU A 19 9.54 3.54 6.49
N ALA A 20 10.43 4.46 6.85
CA ALA A 20 10.84 4.64 8.25
C ALA A 20 9.71 5.15 9.14
N ASP A 21 8.65 5.70 8.55
CA ASP A 21 7.50 6.22 9.30
C ASP A 21 6.50 5.13 9.68
N ILE A 22 6.67 3.91 9.20
CA ILE A 22 5.77 2.80 9.54
C ILE A 22 5.92 2.48 11.02
N VAL A 23 4.82 2.56 11.76
CA VAL A 23 4.80 2.22 13.19
C VAL A 23 4.30 0.81 13.43
N SER A 24 3.55 0.25 12.48
CA SER A 24 3.03 -1.12 12.56
C SER A 24 2.67 -1.60 11.17
N THR A 25 2.84 -2.90 10.90
CA THR A 25 2.40 -3.50 9.66
C THR A 25 2.21 -5.00 9.87
N THR A 26 1.33 -5.58 9.06
CA THR A 26 1.11 -7.03 9.06
C THR A 26 2.15 -7.78 8.24
N LEU A 27 2.99 -7.06 7.47
CA LEU A 27 4.01 -7.68 6.64
C LEU A 27 5.29 -7.92 7.43
N SER A 28 5.91 -9.09 7.23
CA SER A 28 7.27 -9.33 7.69
C SER A 28 8.25 -8.62 6.76
N GLU A 29 9.52 -8.51 7.18
CA GLU A 29 10.55 -7.95 6.31
C GLU A 29 10.68 -8.75 5.02
N PHE A 30 10.57 -10.08 5.11
CA PHE A 30 10.62 -10.94 3.94
C PHE A 30 9.46 -10.60 2.98
N GLU A 31 8.25 -10.48 3.51
CA GLU A 31 7.07 -10.18 2.70
C GLU A 31 7.16 -8.79 2.06
N MET A 32 7.75 -7.83 2.74
CA MET A 32 7.96 -6.49 2.19
C MET A 32 8.85 -6.52 0.95
N GLN A 33 9.84 -7.42 0.92
CA GLN A 33 10.82 -7.50 -0.15
C GLN A 33 10.51 -8.58 -1.19
N ASP A 34 9.53 -9.44 -0.91
CA ASP A 34 9.19 -10.53 -1.81
C ASP A 34 8.61 -10.00 -3.11
N ARG A 35 9.19 -10.42 -4.22
CA ARG A 35 8.81 -9.89 -5.53
C ARG A 35 7.62 -10.65 -6.10
N PHE A 36 6.72 -9.89 -6.70
CA PHE A 36 5.55 -10.45 -7.36
C PHE A 36 5.22 -9.64 -8.60
N ASP A 37 4.40 -10.21 -9.49
CA ASP A 37 3.96 -9.54 -10.71
C ASP A 37 2.71 -8.72 -10.41
N SER A 38 2.87 -7.40 -10.36
CA SER A 38 1.77 -6.49 -10.04
C SER A 38 0.95 -6.07 -11.25
N GLY A 39 1.30 -6.55 -12.45
CA GLY A 39 0.67 -6.10 -13.68
C GLY A 39 -0.22 -7.13 -14.37
N TYR A 40 -0.35 -8.32 -13.81
CA TYR A 40 -1.05 -9.41 -14.49
C TYR A 40 -1.83 -10.31 -13.56
N GLY A 41 -2.98 -10.72 -14.05
CA GLY A 41 -3.56 -11.99 -13.66
C GLY A 41 -4.22 -12.06 -12.32
N GLY A 42 -4.34 -11.03 -11.58
CA GLY A 42 -5.04 -11.07 -10.30
C GLY A 42 -4.15 -10.72 -9.12
N HIS A 43 -4.44 -11.30 -7.97
CA HIS A 43 -3.82 -10.89 -6.71
C HIS A 43 -2.54 -11.69 -6.48
N ASN A 44 -1.39 -11.12 -6.83
CA ASN A 44 -0.11 -11.80 -6.65
C ASN A 44 0.62 -11.37 -5.38
N GLY A 45 0.35 -10.18 -4.87
CA GLY A 45 0.91 -9.73 -3.61
C GLY A 45 0.08 -10.19 -2.42
N VAL A 46 0.70 -10.45 -1.27
CA VAL A 46 -0.03 -10.85 -0.07
C VAL A 46 -0.84 -9.67 0.48
N PRO A 47 -2.03 -9.92 1.02
CA PRO A 47 -2.79 -8.85 1.67
C PRO A 47 -2.05 -8.29 2.87
N PHE A 48 -2.21 -7.00 3.10
CA PHE A 48 -1.53 -6.36 4.23
C PHE A 48 -2.27 -5.10 4.70
N THR A 49 -1.88 -4.63 5.85
CA THR A 49 -2.17 -3.27 6.31
C THR A 49 -0.91 -2.72 6.94
N ALA A 50 -0.63 -1.45 6.68
CA ALA A 50 0.50 -0.76 7.29
C ALA A 50 0.04 0.58 7.82
N TRP A 51 0.54 0.95 8.99
CA TRP A 51 0.15 2.19 9.67
C TRP A 51 1.36 3.06 9.92
N THR A 52 1.20 4.36 9.63
CA THR A 52 2.09 5.39 10.15
C THR A 52 1.33 6.17 11.23
N ALA A 53 1.92 7.23 11.75
CA ALA A 53 1.21 8.06 12.72
C ALA A 53 -0.04 8.72 12.10
N ASN A 54 -0.03 8.97 10.80
CA ASN A 54 -1.06 9.77 10.13
C ASN A 54 -1.85 9.04 9.06
N THR A 55 -1.40 7.88 8.60
CA THR A 55 -1.93 7.25 7.40
C THR A 55 -2.08 5.73 7.58
N VAL A 56 -3.04 5.16 6.85
CA VAL A 56 -3.19 3.70 6.73
C VAL A 56 -2.97 3.35 5.26
N TYR A 57 -2.12 2.36 5.01
CA TYR A 57 -1.82 1.87 3.66
C TYR A 57 -2.35 0.45 3.50
N PHE A 58 -2.83 0.12 2.30
CA PHE A 58 -3.45 -1.18 2.03
C PHE A 58 -3.32 -1.52 0.54
N PRO A 59 -3.48 -2.81 0.18
CA PRO A 59 -3.38 -3.19 -1.22
C PRO A 59 -4.62 -2.80 -2.00
N VAL A 60 -4.41 -2.44 -3.26
CA VAL A 60 -5.48 -2.10 -4.20
C VAL A 60 -5.22 -2.87 -5.48
N VAL A 61 -6.28 -3.36 -6.11
CA VAL A 61 -6.19 -4.06 -7.37
C VAL A 61 -7.25 -3.51 -8.33
N TYR A 62 -6.87 -3.36 -9.59
CA TYR A 62 -7.79 -2.99 -10.65
C TYR A 62 -7.31 -3.62 -11.96
N ASP A 63 -8.16 -4.43 -12.56
CA ASP A 63 -7.89 -5.06 -13.85
C ASP A 63 -6.54 -5.80 -13.85
N GLY A 64 -6.24 -6.50 -12.76
CA GLY A 64 -5.03 -7.27 -12.62
C GLY A 64 -3.80 -6.50 -12.14
N ALA A 65 -3.86 -5.17 -12.14
CA ALA A 65 -2.74 -4.36 -11.63
C ALA A 65 -2.91 -4.13 -10.13
N GLU A 66 -1.81 -4.22 -9.40
CA GLU A 66 -1.80 -4.04 -7.95
C GLU A 66 -0.97 -2.82 -7.57
N TRP A 67 -1.45 -2.05 -6.61
CA TRP A 67 -0.69 -0.93 -6.05
C TRP A 67 -1.10 -0.70 -4.60
N VAL A 68 -0.60 0.37 -4.01
CA VAL A 68 -0.87 0.69 -2.61
C VAL A 68 -1.81 1.90 -2.54
N GLY A 69 -2.94 1.71 -1.87
CA GLY A 69 -3.86 2.79 -1.54
C GLY A 69 -3.59 3.30 -0.14
N SER A 70 -4.17 4.45 0.17
CA SER A 70 -3.98 5.06 1.48
C SER A 70 -5.18 5.88 1.88
N VAL A 71 -5.35 6.02 3.19
CA VAL A 71 -6.41 6.84 3.78
C VAL A 71 -5.86 7.42 5.09
N ALA A 72 -6.38 8.59 5.47
CA ALA A 72 -5.98 9.20 6.73
C ALA A 72 -6.35 8.31 7.91
N ARG A 73 -5.41 8.12 8.83
CA ARG A 73 -5.63 7.30 10.02
C ARG A 73 -6.59 7.97 11.00
N ASN A 74 -6.52 9.30 11.08
CA ASN A 74 -7.39 10.09 11.94
C ASN A 74 -8.31 10.94 11.09
N PRO A 75 -9.50 11.31 11.58
CA PRO A 75 -10.40 12.14 10.79
C PRO A 75 -9.73 13.46 10.40
N ASP A 76 -9.75 13.77 9.10
CA ASP A 76 -9.19 15.02 8.57
C ASP A 76 -10.26 15.88 7.88
N GLY A 77 -11.51 15.45 7.93
CA GLY A 77 -12.63 16.19 7.35
C GLY A 77 -12.72 16.11 5.83
N LYS A 78 -11.89 15.30 5.20
CA LYS A 78 -11.84 15.19 3.74
C LYS A 78 -12.37 13.85 3.27
N PRO A 79 -13.08 13.82 2.14
CA PRO A 79 -13.51 12.54 1.58
C PRO A 79 -12.32 11.79 0.99
N THR A 80 -12.47 10.48 0.90
CA THR A 80 -11.48 9.62 0.25
C THR A 80 -12.01 9.21 -1.11
N ASP A 81 -11.19 9.37 -2.13
CA ASP A 81 -11.57 8.95 -3.47
C ASP A 81 -11.66 7.42 -3.57
N HIS A 82 -12.44 6.97 -4.53
CA HIS A 82 -12.56 5.54 -4.81
C HIS A 82 -11.19 4.95 -5.10
N GLN A 83 -10.92 3.80 -4.52
CA GLN A 83 -9.66 3.10 -4.69
C GLN A 83 -9.91 1.81 -5.44
N GLY A 84 -9.20 1.64 -6.57
CA GLY A 84 -9.24 0.41 -7.31
C GLY A 84 -10.52 0.19 -8.09
N GLY A 85 -10.98 -1.06 -8.07
CA GLY A 85 -12.15 -1.45 -8.83
C GLY A 85 -12.01 -2.92 -9.17
N GLU A 86 -12.78 -3.39 -10.18
CA GLU A 86 -12.67 -4.77 -10.55
C GLU A 86 -11.99 -4.99 -11.84
#